data_48a181d836f81652ac5a61ae22fcfb08
#
_entry.id   48a181d836f81652ac5a61ae22fcfb08
#
_cell.length_a   1.000
_cell.length_b   1.000
_cell.length_c   1.000
_cell.angle_alpha   90.00
_cell.angle_beta   90.00
_cell.angle_gamma   90.00
#
_symmetry.space_group_name_H-M   'P 1'
#
loop_
_entity.id
_entity.type
_entity.pdbx_description
1 polymer ?
#
loop_
_entity_poly.entity_id
_entity_poly.type
_entity_poly.pdbx_seq_one_letter_code
_entity_poly.pdbx_strand_id
1 'polypeptide(L)'
;MEWILSPEIWASLITLTVLEIVLGIDNVVFISILAGKLPREQQERARRIGLGLAMVMRIALLLSLTWIIRLTQPLFSVLGQEISGRDLVLIVGGLFLLAKSTHEIHERLEGEEGEASARVAPSLRSVLVQIVLLDIVFSLDSVITAVGMVDEVAVMIAAVVVAVGFMMAFARPISEFVDRHPTVKMLALSFLLLIGVALIAEGLDQHIPKGYIYFAMAFSVGVELLNLRARRGPTASVKLRQPYAAEKAA
;
A
#
# COMPACT_ATOMS: atom_id res chain seq x y z
N MET A 1 -9.38 -3.54 -34.72
CA MET A 1 -10.23 -3.56 -33.50
C MET A 1 -10.80 -4.95 -33.18
N GLU A 2 -10.32 -5.99 -33.83
CA GLU A 2 -10.74 -7.40 -33.57
C GLU A 2 -10.27 -7.94 -32.21
N TRP A 3 -9.19 -7.40 -31.68
CA TRP A 3 -8.62 -7.80 -30.39
C TRP A 3 -9.59 -7.55 -29.21
N ILE A 4 -10.49 -6.55 -29.26
CA ILE A 4 -11.50 -6.29 -28.19
C ILE A 4 -12.53 -7.42 -28.09
N LEU A 5 -12.69 -8.22 -29.13
CA LEU A 5 -13.65 -9.33 -29.17
C LEU A 5 -13.05 -10.66 -28.72
N SER A 6 -11.75 -10.72 -28.45
CA SER A 6 -11.07 -11.94 -28.02
C SER A 6 -11.38 -12.25 -26.54
N PRO A 7 -11.89 -13.43 -26.21
CA PRO A 7 -12.13 -13.85 -24.81
C PRO A 7 -10.87 -13.79 -23.95
N GLU A 8 -9.70 -13.98 -24.54
CA GLU A 8 -8.39 -13.98 -23.88
C GLU A 8 -8.05 -12.60 -23.31
N ILE A 9 -8.38 -11.54 -24.03
CA ILE A 9 -8.16 -10.16 -23.60
C ILE A 9 -9.06 -9.79 -22.41
N TRP A 10 -10.30 -10.22 -22.44
CA TRP A 10 -11.20 -10.03 -21.30
C TRP A 10 -10.76 -10.83 -20.06
N ALA A 11 -10.32 -12.07 -20.25
CA ALA A 11 -9.76 -12.87 -19.17
C ALA A 11 -8.52 -12.21 -18.58
N SER A 12 -7.62 -11.69 -19.41
CA SER A 12 -6.43 -10.96 -19.01
C SER A 12 -6.78 -9.66 -18.26
N LEU A 13 -7.72 -8.88 -18.78
CA LEU A 13 -8.19 -7.64 -18.15
C LEU A 13 -8.78 -7.91 -16.76
N ILE A 14 -9.64 -8.92 -16.64
CA ILE A 14 -10.26 -9.29 -15.36
C ILE A 14 -9.19 -9.76 -14.39
N THR A 15 -8.30 -10.66 -14.82
CA THR A 15 -7.23 -11.20 -13.99
C THR A 15 -6.30 -10.10 -13.48
N LEU A 16 -5.83 -9.22 -14.37
CA LEU A 16 -4.99 -8.08 -13.99
C LEU A 16 -5.73 -7.10 -13.07
N THR A 17 -7.01 -6.81 -13.36
CA THR A 17 -7.81 -5.92 -12.51
C THR A 17 -7.97 -6.49 -11.10
N VAL A 18 -8.29 -7.78 -10.98
CA VAL A 18 -8.40 -8.44 -9.67
C VAL A 18 -7.05 -8.43 -8.95
N LEU A 19 -5.96 -8.75 -9.66
CA LEU A 19 -4.61 -8.68 -9.12
C LEU A 19 -4.27 -7.28 -8.61
N GLU A 20 -4.52 -6.24 -9.42
CA GLU A 20 -4.29 -4.84 -9.03
C GLU A 20 -5.14 -4.41 -7.84
N ILE A 21 -6.39 -4.86 -7.73
CA ILE A 21 -7.25 -4.59 -6.57
C ILE A 21 -6.67 -5.27 -5.32
N VAL A 22 -6.31 -6.56 -5.42
CA VAL A 22 -5.76 -7.33 -4.29
C VAL A 22 -4.46 -6.69 -3.81
N LEU A 23 -3.55 -6.35 -4.73
CA LEU A 23 -2.29 -5.66 -4.44
C LEU A 23 -2.50 -4.22 -3.95
N GLY A 24 -3.61 -3.59 -4.34
CA GLY A 24 -3.90 -2.20 -4.04
C GLY A 24 -4.67 -1.98 -2.73
N ILE A 25 -5.23 -3.02 -2.11
CA ILE A 25 -5.94 -2.90 -0.83
C ILE A 25 -4.99 -2.36 0.26
N ASP A 26 -3.77 -2.86 0.31
CA ASP A 26 -2.76 -2.41 1.27
C ASP A 26 -2.40 -0.94 1.06
N ASN A 27 -2.31 -0.51 -0.20
CA ASN A 27 -2.09 0.89 -0.55
C ASN A 27 -3.24 1.78 -0.07
N VAL A 28 -4.51 1.35 -0.22
CA VAL A 28 -5.66 2.11 0.27
C VAL A 28 -5.64 2.23 1.78
N VAL A 29 -5.33 1.14 2.50
CA VAL A 29 -5.23 1.15 3.96
C VAL A 29 -4.09 2.05 4.41
N PHE A 30 -2.92 1.95 3.77
CA PHE A 30 -1.77 2.79 4.09
C PHE A 30 -2.02 4.28 3.80
N ILE A 31 -2.59 4.61 2.64
CA ILE A 31 -3.01 5.98 2.31
C ILE A 31 -3.99 6.49 3.36
N SER A 32 -4.91 5.65 3.85
CA SER A 32 -5.85 6.00 4.90
C SER A 32 -5.15 6.32 6.23
N ILE A 33 -4.14 5.52 6.62
CA ILE A 33 -3.34 5.75 7.83
C ILE A 33 -2.55 7.06 7.73
N LEU A 34 -1.91 7.32 6.58
CA LEU A 34 -1.16 8.56 6.36
C LEU A 34 -2.07 9.79 6.29
N ALA A 35 -3.17 9.70 5.55
CA ALA A 35 -4.15 10.77 5.45
C ALA A 35 -4.80 11.07 6.81
N GLY A 36 -4.98 10.06 7.67
CA GLY A 36 -5.51 10.21 9.02
C GLY A 36 -4.65 11.10 9.94
N LYS A 37 -3.40 11.40 9.56
CA LYS A 37 -2.51 12.34 10.26
C LYS A 37 -2.81 13.81 9.95
N LEU A 38 -3.54 14.05 8.88
CA LEU A 38 -3.93 15.39 8.45
C LEU A 38 -5.21 15.87 9.17
N PRO A 39 -5.45 17.19 9.24
CA PRO A 39 -6.74 17.74 9.66
C PRO A 39 -7.88 17.10 8.85
N ARG A 40 -9.03 16.88 9.50
CA ARG A 40 -10.18 16.16 8.92
C ARG A 40 -10.60 16.67 7.55
N GLU A 41 -10.55 17.99 7.34
CA GLU A 41 -10.89 18.64 6.07
C GLU A 41 -9.96 18.26 4.91
N GLN A 42 -8.70 17.92 5.21
CA GLN A 42 -7.69 17.59 4.22
C GLN A 42 -7.59 16.09 3.96
N GLN A 43 -8.13 15.24 4.84
CA GLN A 43 -7.97 13.78 4.74
C GLN A 43 -8.56 13.20 3.44
N GLU A 44 -9.79 13.59 3.09
CA GLU A 44 -10.43 13.10 1.87
C GLU A 44 -9.70 13.58 0.62
N ARG A 45 -9.27 14.86 0.63
CA ARG A 45 -8.46 15.43 -0.45
C ARG A 45 -7.13 14.69 -0.61
N ALA A 46 -6.45 14.39 0.50
CA ALA A 46 -5.20 13.64 0.50
C ALA A 46 -5.38 12.23 -0.09
N ARG A 47 -6.45 11.52 0.28
CA ARG A 47 -6.76 10.19 -0.25
C ARG A 47 -7.01 10.22 -1.75
N ARG A 48 -7.87 11.13 -2.22
CA ARG A 48 -8.19 11.24 -3.66
C ARG A 48 -6.97 11.62 -4.50
N ILE A 49 -6.21 12.63 -4.06
CA ILE A 49 -5.00 13.06 -4.76
C ILE A 49 -3.95 11.96 -4.69
N GLY A 50 -3.76 11.31 -3.54
CA GLY A 50 -2.81 10.22 -3.37
C GLY A 50 -3.07 9.05 -4.31
N LEU A 51 -4.33 8.56 -4.38
CA LEU A 51 -4.73 7.49 -5.31
C LEU A 51 -4.62 7.93 -6.78
N GLY A 52 -4.96 9.18 -7.09
CA GLY A 52 -4.80 9.71 -8.45
C GLY A 52 -3.33 9.79 -8.87
N LEU A 53 -2.43 10.24 -7.97
CA LEU A 53 -0.99 10.25 -8.21
C LEU A 53 -0.42 8.85 -8.35
N ALA A 54 -0.86 7.91 -7.53
CA ALA A 54 -0.52 6.49 -7.64
C ALA A 54 -0.89 5.93 -9.02
N MET A 55 -2.12 6.20 -9.49
CA MET A 55 -2.55 5.81 -10.83
C MET A 55 -1.65 6.37 -11.93
N VAL A 56 -1.39 7.69 -11.89
CA VAL A 56 -0.53 8.35 -12.89
C VAL A 56 0.87 7.74 -12.88
N MET A 57 1.42 7.49 -11.68
CA MET A 57 2.73 6.88 -11.52
C MET A 57 2.79 5.46 -12.09
N ARG A 58 1.78 4.62 -11.82
CA ARG A 58 1.69 3.26 -12.39
C ARG A 58 1.60 3.27 -13.91
N ILE A 59 0.78 4.15 -14.46
CA ILE A 59 0.69 4.32 -15.93
C ILE A 59 2.04 4.78 -16.49
N ALA A 60 2.71 5.73 -15.85
CA ALA A 60 4.04 6.19 -16.25
C ALA A 60 5.08 5.07 -16.20
N LEU A 61 5.05 4.22 -15.17
CA LEU A 61 5.91 3.05 -15.07
C LEU A 61 5.62 2.04 -16.18
N LEU A 62 4.36 1.75 -16.48
CA LEU A 62 3.98 0.88 -17.61
C LEU A 62 4.47 1.42 -18.96
N LEU A 63 4.33 2.72 -19.19
CA LEU A 63 4.83 3.36 -20.41
C LEU A 63 6.37 3.39 -20.47
N SER A 64 7.03 3.35 -19.31
CA SER A 64 8.49 3.31 -19.17
C SER A 64 9.05 1.88 -19.19
N LEU A 65 8.32 0.91 -19.70
CA LEU A 65 8.64 -0.52 -19.66
C LEU A 65 10.06 -0.84 -20.11
N THR A 66 10.52 -0.23 -21.19
CA THR A 66 11.90 -0.40 -21.73
C THR A 66 12.96 0.01 -20.70
N TRP A 67 12.68 1.01 -19.89
CA TRP A 67 13.57 1.47 -18.82
C TRP A 67 13.50 0.52 -17.61
N ILE A 68 12.31 0.03 -17.26
CA ILE A 68 12.11 -0.93 -16.17
C ILE A 68 12.85 -2.24 -16.45
N ILE A 69 12.80 -2.75 -17.69
CA ILE A 69 13.55 -3.94 -18.11
C ILE A 69 15.06 -3.71 -17.95
N ARG A 70 15.57 -2.50 -18.21
CA ARG A 70 16.98 -2.18 -17.95
C ARG A 70 17.33 -2.18 -16.46
N LEU A 71 16.39 -1.82 -15.59
CA LEU A 71 16.60 -1.85 -14.14
C LEU A 71 16.77 -3.26 -13.58
N THR A 72 16.33 -4.29 -14.29
CA THR A 72 16.53 -5.70 -13.88
C THR A 72 17.91 -6.24 -14.28
N GLN A 73 18.71 -5.48 -15.05
CA GLN A 73 20.07 -5.89 -15.38
C GLN A 73 20.99 -5.71 -14.17
N PRO A 74 21.91 -6.65 -13.92
CA PRO A 74 22.84 -6.57 -12.80
C PRO A 74 23.75 -5.35 -12.95
N LEU A 75 23.85 -4.57 -11.88
CA LEU A 75 24.75 -3.41 -11.78
C LEU A 75 26.12 -3.81 -11.22
N PHE A 76 26.13 -4.68 -10.22
CA PHE A 76 27.33 -5.20 -9.56
C PHE A 76 26.99 -6.50 -8.82
N SER A 77 28.02 -7.24 -8.42
CA SER A 77 27.87 -8.47 -7.63
C SER A 77 28.45 -8.28 -6.22
N VAL A 78 27.70 -8.71 -5.19
CA VAL A 78 28.14 -8.71 -3.78
C VAL A 78 27.96 -10.10 -3.21
N LEU A 79 29.01 -10.67 -2.65
CA LEU A 79 28.98 -12.01 -2.04
C LEU A 79 28.45 -13.13 -2.96
N GLY A 80 28.65 -12.96 -4.29
CA GLY A 80 28.19 -13.94 -5.29
C GLY A 80 26.75 -13.77 -5.74
N GLN A 81 26.03 -12.73 -5.24
CA GLN A 81 24.70 -12.35 -5.73
C GLN A 81 24.82 -11.13 -6.67
N GLU A 82 24.12 -11.18 -7.79
CA GLU A 82 24.01 -10.07 -8.72
C GLU A 82 22.93 -9.11 -8.22
N ILE A 83 23.29 -7.85 -8.04
CA ILE A 83 22.37 -6.80 -7.57
C ILE A 83 21.99 -5.90 -8.73
N SER A 84 20.71 -5.81 -9.02
CA SER A 84 20.14 -4.94 -10.04
C SER A 84 19.59 -3.63 -9.43
N GLY A 85 19.25 -2.67 -10.29
CA GLY A 85 18.57 -1.46 -9.85
C GLY A 85 17.20 -1.73 -9.21
N ARG A 86 16.48 -2.76 -9.69
CA ARG A 86 15.23 -3.23 -9.11
C ARG A 86 15.45 -3.69 -7.66
N ASP A 87 16.45 -4.51 -7.43
CA ASP A 87 16.71 -5.08 -6.11
C ASP A 87 17.06 -4.00 -5.08
N LEU A 88 17.85 -2.99 -5.49
CA LEU A 88 18.10 -1.82 -4.65
C LEU A 88 16.83 -1.07 -4.27
N VAL A 89 15.91 -0.85 -5.21
CA VAL A 89 14.63 -0.18 -4.94
C VAL A 89 13.79 -1.03 -3.98
N LEU A 90 13.74 -2.35 -4.15
CA LEU A 90 12.99 -3.25 -3.28
C LEU A 90 13.59 -3.29 -1.87
N ILE A 91 14.90 -3.40 -1.72
CA ILE A 91 15.59 -3.42 -0.42
C ILE A 91 15.38 -2.08 0.31
N VAL A 92 15.67 -0.97 -0.34
CA VAL A 92 15.52 0.37 0.26
C VAL A 92 14.05 0.65 0.61
N GLY A 93 13.13 0.31 -0.28
CA GLY A 93 11.69 0.44 -0.05
C GLY A 93 11.20 -0.43 1.10
N GLY A 94 11.66 -1.68 1.17
CA GLY A 94 11.34 -2.59 2.26
C GLY A 94 11.87 -2.09 3.61
N LEU A 95 13.12 -1.62 3.67
CA LEU A 95 13.71 -1.00 4.87
C LEU A 95 12.93 0.25 5.29
N PHE A 96 12.54 1.08 4.34
CA PHE A 96 11.70 2.26 4.61
C PHE A 96 10.35 1.85 5.22
N LEU A 97 9.70 0.80 4.68
CA LEU A 97 8.43 0.28 5.22
C LEU A 97 8.61 -0.24 6.64
N LEU A 98 9.64 -1.02 6.92
CA LEU A 98 9.93 -1.53 8.26
C LEU A 98 10.12 -0.39 9.25
N ALA A 99 10.99 0.57 8.92
CA ALA A 99 11.26 1.72 9.77
C ALA A 99 10.00 2.55 10.02
N LYS A 100 9.22 2.82 8.94
CA LYS A 100 8.01 3.63 9.03
C LYS A 100 6.90 2.95 9.81
N SER A 101 6.66 1.67 9.57
CA SER A 101 5.63 0.91 10.29
C SER A 101 5.97 0.76 11.76
N THR A 102 7.22 0.45 12.10
CA THR A 102 7.69 0.37 13.48
C THR A 102 7.52 1.70 14.19
N HIS A 103 7.92 2.80 13.56
CA HIS A 103 7.74 4.14 14.13
C HIS A 103 6.27 4.48 14.35
N GLU A 104 5.39 4.14 13.39
CA GLU A 104 3.96 4.39 13.50
C GLU A 104 3.31 3.56 14.61
N ILE A 105 3.74 2.31 14.78
CA ILE A 105 3.30 1.44 15.88
C ILE A 105 3.73 2.04 17.21
N HIS A 106 4.99 2.46 17.33
CA HIS A 106 5.51 3.10 18.53
C HIS A 106 4.73 4.37 18.90
N GLU A 107 4.53 5.28 17.95
CA GLU A 107 3.77 6.53 18.18
C GLU A 107 2.34 6.29 18.66
N ARG A 108 1.73 5.13 18.33
CA ARG A 108 0.35 4.81 18.72
C ARG A 108 0.24 4.07 20.04
N LEU A 109 1.26 3.31 20.41
CA LEU A 109 1.27 2.47 21.61
C LEU A 109 2.01 3.12 22.78
N GLU A 110 3.16 3.74 22.50
CA GLU A 110 4.02 4.36 23.50
C GLU A 110 3.75 5.87 23.54
N GLY A 111 3.28 6.34 24.66
CA GLY A 111 3.07 7.76 24.88
C GLY A 111 2.12 8.02 26.02
N GLU A 112 2.40 9.07 26.81
CA GLU A 112 1.58 9.45 27.97
C GLU A 112 0.16 9.75 27.56
N GLU A 113 -0.82 9.19 28.30
CA GLU A 113 -2.23 9.52 28.16
C GLU A 113 -2.44 10.99 28.51
N GLY A 114 -2.83 11.78 27.53
CA GLY A 114 -3.28 13.17 27.74
C GLY A 114 -2.39 14.27 27.20
N GLU A 115 -1.13 14.05 26.88
CA GLU A 115 -0.33 15.02 26.16
C GLU A 115 -0.46 14.82 24.65
N ALA A 116 -1.28 15.66 24.02
CA ALA A 116 -1.17 15.89 22.59
C ALA A 116 0.26 16.36 22.33
N SER A 117 1.08 15.50 21.73
CA SER A 117 2.45 15.86 21.36
C SER A 117 2.38 17.20 20.62
N ALA A 118 3.17 18.18 21.04
CA ALA A 118 3.30 19.49 20.39
C ALA A 118 3.91 19.40 18.97
N ARG A 119 3.91 18.21 18.37
CA ARG A 119 4.38 17.99 17.01
C ARG A 119 3.40 18.59 16.02
N VAL A 120 3.93 19.46 15.19
CA VAL A 120 3.20 20.06 14.07
C VAL A 120 2.67 18.94 13.17
N ALA A 121 1.38 18.96 12.85
CA ALA A 121 0.77 18.02 11.93
C ALA A 121 1.56 18.01 10.59
N PRO A 122 1.78 16.84 9.97
CA PRO A 122 2.51 16.78 8.71
C PRO A 122 1.76 17.58 7.65
N SER A 123 2.51 18.23 6.77
CA SER A 123 1.89 18.95 5.66
C SER A 123 1.28 17.97 4.65
N LEU A 124 0.22 18.40 3.94
CA LEU A 124 -0.36 17.63 2.85
C LEU A 124 0.70 17.17 1.83
N ARG A 125 1.66 18.04 1.51
CA ARG A 125 2.77 17.71 0.58
C ARG A 125 3.62 16.56 1.10
N SER A 126 3.98 16.56 2.39
CA SER A 126 4.79 15.49 2.99
C SER A 126 4.05 14.14 2.94
N VAL A 127 2.75 14.13 3.20
CA VAL A 127 1.92 12.93 3.11
C VAL A 127 1.84 12.42 1.67
N LEU A 128 1.61 13.30 0.69
CA LEU A 128 1.56 12.93 -0.73
C LEU A 128 2.89 12.38 -1.23
N VAL A 129 4.01 12.97 -0.85
CA VAL A 129 5.35 12.45 -1.20
C VAL A 129 5.55 11.04 -0.63
N GLN A 130 5.17 10.79 0.61
CA GLN A 130 5.26 9.46 1.21
C GLN A 130 4.38 8.44 0.46
N ILE A 131 3.16 8.83 0.07
CA ILE A 131 2.25 7.98 -0.72
C ILE A 131 2.90 7.62 -2.06
N VAL A 132 3.44 8.60 -2.79
CA VAL A 132 4.06 8.38 -4.10
C VAL A 132 5.30 7.50 -3.99
N LEU A 133 6.18 7.75 -3.01
CA LEU A 133 7.39 6.95 -2.81
C LEU A 133 7.05 5.47 -2.56
N LEU A 134 6.04 5.22 -1.73
CA LEU A 134 5.61 3.85 -1.45
C LEU A 134 4.93 3.20 -2.65
N ASP A 135 4.10 3.95 -3.36
CA ASP A 135 3.46 3.40 -4.55
C ASP A 135 4.48 3.04 -5.64
N ILE A 136 5.56 3.81 -5.81
CA ILE A 136 6.66 3.45 -6.73
C ILE A 136 7.25 2.09 -6.35
N VAL A 137 7.54 1.87 -5.07
CA VAL A 137 8.13 0.61 -4.59
C VAL A 137 7.20 -0.58 -4.87
N PHE A 138 5.92 -0.46 -4.55
CA PHE A 138 4.92 -1.52 -4.78
C PHE A 138 4.62 -1.70 -6.26
N SER A 139 4.58 -0.61 -7.03
CA SER A 139 4.22 -0.66 -8.45
C SER A 139 5.33 -1.21 -9.33
N LEU A 140 6.61 -1.03 -8.95
CA LEU A 140 7.72 -1.58 -9.73
C LEU A 140 7.61 -3.10 -9.86
N ASP A 141 7.31 -3.78 -8.76
CA ASP A 141 7.17 -5.22 -8.73
C ASP A 141 5.87 -5.70 -9.41
N SER A 142 4.74 -5.00 -9.21
CA SER A 142 3.48 -5.33 -9.87
C SER A 142 3.53 -5.11 -11.38
N VAL A 143 4.20 -4.06 -11.85
CA VAL A 143 4.39 -3.78 -13.29
C VAL A 143 5.23 -4.86 -13.95
N ILE A 144 6.35 -5.28 -13.34
CA ILE A 144 7.18 -6.38 -13.87
C ILE A 144 6.35 -7.68 -13.96
N THR A 145 5.55 -7.97 -12.95
CA THR A 145 4.66 -9.14 -12.93
C THR A 145 3.60 -9.06 -14.03
N ALA A 146 2.95 -7.90 -14.20
CA ALA A 146 1.91 -7.69 -15.22
C ALA A 146 2.45 -7.87 -16.64
N VAL A 147 3.65 -7.36 -16.90
CA VAL A 147 4.36 -7.52 -18.18
C VAL A 147 4.69 -8.98 -18.50
N GLY A 148 4.99 -9.79 -17.48
CA GLY A 148 5.19 -11.22 -17.67
C GLY A 148 3.92 -12.02 -17.96
N MET A 149 2.74 -11.42 -17.75
CA MET A 149 1.44 -12.08 -17.92
C MET A 149 0.68 -11.66 -19.19
N VAL A 150 0.89 -10.44 -19.66
CA VAL A 150 0.13 -9.86 -20.79
C VAL A 150 1.06 -8.99 -21.64
N ASP A 151 1.02 -9.17 -22.95
CA ASP A 151 1.83 -8.37 -23.88
C ASP A 151 1.22 -7.01 -24.21
N GLU A 152 -0.08 -6.86 -24.01
CA GLU A 152 -0.86 -5.69 -24.41
C GLU A 152 -0.85 -4.58 -23.34
N VAL A 153 0.00 -3.58 -23.48
CA VAL A 153 0.10 -2.42 -22.56
C VAL A 153 -1.24 -1.71 -22.37
N ALA A 154 -2.07 -1.65 -23.39
CA ALA A 154 -3.40 -1.03 -23.31
C ALA A 154 -4.32 -1.75 -22.32
N VAL A 155 -4.25 -3.09 -22.26
CA VAL A 155 -5.01 -3.91 -21.31
C VAL A 155 -4.51 -3.69 -19.89
N MET A 156 -3.19 -3.60 -19.69
CA MET A 156 -2.59 -3.29 -18.38
C MET A 156 -3.04 -1.91 -17.89
N ILE A 157 -3.00 -0.88 -18.74
CA ILE A 157 -3.46 0.47 -18.39
C ILE A 157 -4.95 0.45 -18.03
N ALA A 158 -5.78 -0.25 -18.81
CA ALA A 158 -7.21 -0.37 -18.53
C ALA A 158 -7.44 -1.06 -17.16
N ALA A 159 -6.71 -2.12 -16.85
CA ALA A 159 -6.78 -2.81 -15.57
C ALA A 159 -6.43 -1.87 -14.40
N VAL A 160 -5.35 -1.10 -14.51
CA VAL A 160 -4.95 -0.10 -13.50
C VAL A 160 -6.03 0.96 -13.31
N VAL A 161 -6.58 1.51 -14.39
CA VAL A 161 -7.64 2.55 -14.31
C VAL A 161 -8.88 2.01 -13.61
N VAL A 162 -9.33 0.81 -13.97
CA VAL A 162 -10.51 0.16 -13.34
C VAL A 162 -10.23 -0.14 -11.87
N ALA A 163 -9.07 -0.70 -11.55
CA ALA A 163 -8.68 -1.03 -10.17
C ALA A 163 -8.61 0.22 -9.29
N VAL A 164 -7.96 1.30 -9.76
CA VAL A 164 -7.89 2.56 -9.00
C VAL A 164 -9.27 3.22 -8.89
N GLY A 165 -10.10 3.15 -9.92
CA GLY A 165 -11.49 3.59 -9.84
C GLY A 165 -12.25 2.86 -8.73
N PHE A 166 -12.10 1.54 -8.63
CA PHE A 166 -12.64 0.74 -7.54
C PHE A 166 -12.07 1.17 -6.18
N MET A 167 -10.76 1.29 -6.06
CA MET A 167 -10.10 1.73 -4.83
C MET A 167 -10.57 3.12 -4.38
N MET A 168 -10.75 4.06 -5.30
CA MET A 168 -11.28 5.40 -4.98
C MET A 168 -12.72 5.35 -4.45
N ALA A 169 -13.57 4.49 -5.01
CA ALA A 169 -14.95 4.32 -4.55
C ALA A 169 -15.01 3.75 -3.13
N PHE A 170 -14.10 2.84 -2.77
CA PHE A 170 -14.07 2.17 -1.48
C PHE A 170 -13.08 2.78 -0.46
N ALA A 171 -12.23 3.71 -0.86
CA ALA A 171 -11.23 4.33 0.02
C ALA A 171 -11.84 4.95 1.28
N ARG A 172 -12.97 5.66 1.15
CA ARG A 172 -13.65 6.27 2.29
C ARG A 172 -14.24 5.25 3.26
N PRO A 173 -15.07 4.28 2.83
CA PRO A 173 -15.58 3.22 3.73
C PRO A 173 -14.47 2.46 4.43
N ILE A 174 -13.40 2.10 3.72
CA ILE A 174 -12.24 1.40 4.28
C ILE A 174 -11.54 2.26 5.33
N SER A 175 -11.31 3.53 5.05
CA SER A 175 -10.68 4.47 5.99
C SER A 175 -11.51 4.62 7.27
N GLU A 176 -12.82 4.84 7.15
CA GLU A 176 -13.72 4.95 8.29
C GLU A 176 -13.75 3.66 9.12
N PHE A 177 -13.71 2.51 8.47
CA PHE A 177 -13.64 1.22 9.14
C PHE A 177 -12.35 1.04 9.93
N VAL A 178 -11.20 1.32 9.31
CA VAL A 178 -9.87 1.26 9.95
C VAL A 178 -9.77 2.24 11.12
N ASP A 179 -10.33 3.45 10.97
CA ASP A 179 -10.30 4.45 12.04
C ASP A 179 -11.18 4.10 13.24
N ARG A 180 -12.29 3.39 13.02
CA ARG A 180 -13.18 2.91 14.09
C ARG A 180 -12.66 1.70 14.84
N HIS A 181 -11.74 0.92 14.24
CA HIS A 181 -11.25 -0.32 14.80
C HIS A 181 -9.73 -0.27 15.03
N PRO A 182 -9.27 0.12 16.24
CA PRO A 182 -7.85 0.22 16.56
C PRO A 182 -7.06 -1.05 16.29
N THR A 183 -7.64 -2.21 16.54
CA THR A 183 -7.03 -3.52 16.26
C THR A 183 -6.78 -3.74 14.78
N VAL A 184 -7.73 -3.38 13.93
CA VAL A 184 -7.59 -3.43 12.46
C VAL A 184 -6.48 -2.50 12.00
N LYS A 185 -6.34 -1.31 12.62
CA LYS A 185 -5.27 -0.35 12.31
C LYS A 185 -3.90 -0.93 12.65
N MET A 186 -3.76 -1.57 13.82
CA MET A 186 -2.53 -2.24 14.23
C MET A 186 -2.21 -3.43 13.33
N LEU A 187 -3.22 -4.20 12.95
CA LEU A 187 -3.07 -5.33 12.03
C LEU A 187 -2.57 -4.84 10.66
N ALA A 188 -3.11 -3.74 10.15
CA ALA A 188 -2.66 -3.14 8.90
C ALA A 188 -1.19 -2.67 8.95
N LEU A 189 -0.75 -2.07 10.07
CA LEU A 189 0.65 -1.71 10.27
C LEU A 189 1.56 -2.96 10.33
N SER A 190 1.08 -4.05 10.93
CA SER A 190 1.80 -5.33 10.93
C SER A 190 1.91 -5.94 9.53
N PHE A 191 0.92 -5.76 8.67
CA PHE A 191 0.99 -6.17 7.27
C PHE A 191 2.06 -5.38 6.51
N LEU A 192 2.21 -4.08 6.78
CA LEU A 192 3.30 -3.30 6.18
C LEU A 192 4.68 -3.79 6.62
N LEU A 193 4.84 -4.27 7.86
CA LEU A 193 6.08 -4.95 8.28
C LEU A 193 6.30 -6.23 7.48
N LEU A 194 5.27 -7.06 7.34
CA LEU A 194 5.33 -8.31 6.56
C LEU A 194 5.72 -8.06 5.11
N ILE A 195 5.09 -7.05 4.47
CA ILE A 195 5.39 -6.66 3.09
C ILE A 195 6.82 -6.09 3.00
N GLY A 196 7.25 -5.28 3.97
CA GLY A 196 8.62 -4.77 4.01
C GLY A 196 9.66 -5.89 4.04
N VAL A 197 9.44 -6.94 4.84
CA VAL A 197 10.29 -8.14 4.86
C VAL A 197 10.27 -8.85 3.52
N ALA A 198 9.09 -9.02 2.92
CA ALA A 198 8.95 -9.70 1.64
C ALA A 198 9.67 -8.95 0.50
N LEU A 199 9.62 -7.61 0.48
CA LEU A 199 10.35 -6.79 -0.49
C LEU A 199 11.87 -6.92 -0.32
N ILE A 200 12.37 -6.93 0.91
CA ILE A 200 13.80 -7.14 1.17
C ILE A 200 14.22 -8.54 0.71
N ALA A 201 13.44 -9.57 1.03
CA ALA A 201 13.71 -10.92 0.58
C ALA A 201 13.75 -11.03 -0.94
N GLU A 202 12.78 -10.43 -1.62
CA GLU A 202 12.72 -10.38 -3.10
C GLU A 202 13.92 -9.65 -3.69
N GLY A 203 14.34 -8.52 -3.09
CA GLY A 203 15.54 -7.79 -3.50
C GLY A 203 16.87 -8.49 -3.18
N LEU A 204 16.83 -9.58 -2.39
CA LEU A 204 17.96 -10.47 -2.11
C LEU A 204 17.83 -11.81 -2.84
N ASP A 205 17.06 -11.86 -3.94
CA ASP A 205 16.77 -13.07 -4.73
C ASP A 205 16.13 -14.23 -3.95
N GLN A 206 15.51 -13.91 -2.81
CA GLN A 206 14.74 -14.88 -2.03
C GLN A 206 13.26 -14.72 -2.37
N HIS A 207 12.80 -15.47 -3.37
CA HIS A 207 11.43 -15.38 -3.82
C HIS A 207 10.44 -15.99 -2.83
N ILE A 208 9.62 -15.12 -2.21
CA ILE A 208 8.50 -15.52 -1.36
C ILE A 208 7.23 -15.47 -2.20
N PRO A 209 6.56 -16.62 -2.48
CA PRO A 209 5.33 -16.61 -3.25
C PRO A 209 4.27 -15.72 -2.57
N LYS A 210 3.83 -14.69 -3.26
CA LYS A 210 2.89 -13.66 -2.75
C LYS A 210 1.60 -14.26 -2.21
N GLY A 211 1.20 -15.42 -2.71
CA GLY A 211 0.02 -16.15 -2.23
C GLY A 211 0.06 -16.45 -0.72
N TYR A 212 1.23 -16.74 -0.15
CA TYR A 212 1.35 -16.97 1.30
C TYR A 212 1.10 -15.69 2.10
N ILE A 213 1.61 -14.57 1.61
CA ILE A 213 1.43 -13.26 2.24
C ILE A 213 -0.05 -12.88 2.23
N TYR A 214 -0.71 -12.97 1.07
CA TYR A 214 -2.14 -12.64 0.95
C TYR A 214 -3.02 -13.58 1.74
N PHE A 215 -2.69 -14.88 1.77
CA PHE A 215 -3.41 -15.83 2.62
C PHE A 215 -3.29 -15.45 4.10
N ALA A 216 -2.07 -15.18 4.59
CA ALA A 216 -1.84 -14.79 5.98
C ALA A 216 -2.61 -13.51 6.34
N MET A 217 -2.60 -12.51 5.46
CA MET A 217 -3.33 -11.25 5.64
C MET A 217 -4.84 -11.48 5.65
N ALA A 218 -5.38 -12.20 4.66
CA ALA A 218 -6.81 -12.49 4.57
C ALA A 218 -7.29 -13.31 5.77
N PHE A 219 -6.51 -14.31 6.20
CA PHE A 219 -6.80 -15.10 7.38
C PHE A 219 -6.83 -14.24 8.66
N SER A 220 -5.82 -13.39 8.85
CA SER A 220 -5.73 -12.50 10.01
C SER A 220 -6.89 -11.50 10.06
N VAL A 221 -7.26 -10.91 8.93
CA VAL A 221 -8.46 -10.05 8.82
C VAL A 221 -9.72 -10.83 9.13
N GLY A 222 -9.85 -12.05 8.61
CA GLY A 222 -10.98 -12.95 8.88
C GLY A 222 -11.14 -13.25 10.37
N VAL A 223 -10.05 -13.58 11.05
CA VAL A 223 -10.03 -13.81 12.51
C VAL A 223 -10.45 -12.54 13.26
N GLU A 224 -9.91 -11.36 12.85
CA GLU A 224 -10.26 -10.11 13.52
C GLU A 224 -11.74 -9.74 13.32
N LEU A 225 -12.30 -9.97 12.14
CA LEU A 225 -13.73 -9.77 11.90
C LEU A 225 -14.59 -10.70 12.77
N LEU A 226 -14.17 -11.94 13.01
CA LEU A 226 -14.81 -12.86 13.94
C LEU A 226 -14.72 -12.35 15.38
N ASN A 227 -13.55 -11.85 15.80
CA ASN A 227 -13.35 -11.25 17.12
C ASN A 227 -14.26 -10.03 17.34
N LEU A 228 -14.34 -9.14 16.35
CA LEU A 228 -15.22 -7.97 16.40
C LEU A 228 -16.70 -8.39 16.50
N ARG A 229 -17.09 -9.47 15.84
CA ARG A 229 -18.45 -10.00 15.86
C ARG A 229 -18.78 -10.73 17.17
N ALA A 230 -17.80 -11.43 17.74
CA ALA A 230 -17.94 -12.17 19.00
C ALA A 230 -18.00 -11.25 20.22
N ARG A 231 -17.42 -10.06 20.17
CA ARG A 231 -17.46 -9.05 21.24
C ARG A 231 -18.86 -8.44 21.31
N ARG A 232 -19.79 -9.12 22.00
CA ARG A 232 -21.11 -8.60 22.37
C ARG A 232 -21.02 -7.93 23.74
N GLY A 233 -20.71 -6.63 23.78
CA GLY A 233 -20.74 -5.83 25.00
C GLY A 233 -19.90 -4.56 24.89
N PRO A 234 -20.23 -3.50 25.66
CA PRO A 234 -19.44 -2.26 25.70
C PRO A 234 -18.15 -2.50 26.51
N THR A 235 -17.20 -3.19 25.94
CA THR A 235 -15.83 -3.16 26.45
C THR A 235 -15.20 -1.88 25.99
N ALA A 236 -14.68 -1.08 26.94
CA ALA A 236 -13.93 0.12 26.62
C ALA A 236 -12.81 -0.25 25.62
N SER A 237 -12.96 0.20 24.38
CA SER A 237 -11.90 0.01 23.38
C SER A 237 -10.68 0.79 23.82
N VAL A 238 -9.51 0.16 23.75
CA VAL A 238 -8.23 0.86 23.96
C VAL A 238 -8.18 2.02 22.97
N LYS A 239 -8.14 3.24 23.48
CA LYS A 239 -7.99 4.43 22.64
C LYS A 239 -6.52 4.52 22.22
N LEU A 240 -6.23 4.23 20.97
CA LEU A 240 -4.90 4.49 20.42
C LEU A 240 -4.64 6.01 20.45
N ARG A 241 -3.42 6.38 20.81
CA ARG A 241 -2.99 7.78 20.84
C ARG A 241 -3.18 8.43 19.47
N GLN A 242 -3.71 9.65 19.46
CA GLN A 242 -3.66 10.52 18.30
C GLN A 242 -2.36 11.33 18.40
N PRO A 243 -1.38 11.11 17.52
CA PRO A 243 -0.05 11.74 17.64
C PRO A 243 -0.04 13.25 17.41
N TYR A 244 -1.17 13.83 17.02
CA TYR A 244 -1.32 15.25 16.72
C TYR A 244 -2.50 15.85 17.47
N ALA A 245 -2.30 17.04 18.08
CA ALA A 245 -3.38 17.80 18.71
C ALA A 245 -4.43 18.13 17.65
N ALA A 246 -5.71 17.87 17.96
CA ALA A 246 -6.79 18.49 17.22
C ALA A 246 -6.66 20.00 17.40
N GLU A 247 -6.60 20.74 16.28
CA GLU A 247 -6.61 22.19 16.29
C GLU A 247 -7.84 22.64 17.10
N LYS A 248 -7.61 23.30 18.24
CA LYS A 248 -8.71 23.89 19.02
C LYS A 248 -9.39 24.87 18.08
N ALA A 249 -10.63 24.58 17.70
CA ALA A 249 -11.47 25.55 17.03
C ALA A 249 -11.54 26.78 17.92
N ALA A 250 -10.94 27.87 17.45
CA ALA A 250 -11.03 29.20 18.04
C ALA A 250 -12.35 29.84 17.64
#